data_a6a34e38e2a44f29be6934e268faef11
#
_entry.id   a6a34e38e2a44f29be6934e268faef11
#
_cell.length_a   1.000
_cell.length_b   1.000
_cell.length_c   1.000
_cell.angle_alpha   90.00
_cell.angle_beta   90.00
_cell.angle_gamma   90.00
#
_symmetry.space_group_name_H-M   'P 1'
#
loop_
_entity.id
_entity.type
_entity.pdbx_description
1 polymer ?
#
loop_
_entity_poly.entity_id
_entity_poly.type
_entity_poly.pdbx_seq_one_letter_code
_entity_poly.pdbx_strand_id
1 'polypeptide(L)'
;PAVEFARAIRDNGHNAVLTLDVAGGDSELALPKTITTHPIKNYIEHVDLVTVQRGEKVTVAVPVVLTGEAGPGSLVSQERVEVEVLAEAMNIPEQLELSIEGAEPGTQFHASDLELPSGVELESAPETLIVNITEAAAEMAEGTGGEEAAEEEGEESSES
;
A
#
# COMPACT_ATOMS: atom_id res chain seq x y z
N PRO A 1 9.60 -24.26 5.34
CA PRO A 1 10.45 -23.54 6.28
C PRO A 1 10.45 -22.03 5.96
N ALA A 2 10.44 -21.17 6.99
CA ALA A 2 10.27 -19.72 6.83
C ALA A 2 11.29 -19.07 5.87
N VAL A 3 12.50 -19.62 5.81
CA VAL A 3 13.57 -19.10 4.93
C VAL A 3 13.28 -19.36 3.45
N GLU A 4 12.76 -20.52 3.11
CA GLU A 4 12.41 -20.87 1.73
C GLU A 4 11.18 -20.08 1.28
N PHE A 5 10.21 -19.91 2.15
CA PHE A 5 9.04 -19.08 1.90
C PHE A 5 9.44 -17.61 1.66
N ALA A 6 10.26 -17.03 2.54
CA ALA A 6 10.77 -15.65 2.37
C ALA A 6 11.53 -15.47 1.05
N ARG A 7 12.26 -16.50 0.62
CA ARG A 7 12.96 -16.49 -0.66
C ARG A 7 11.98 -16.55 -1.83
N ALA A 8 11.00 -17.44 -1.77
CA ALA A 8 9.99 -17.57 -2.81
C ALA A 8 9.20 -16.27 -3.02
N ILE A 9 8.81 -15.60 -1.94
CA ILE A 9 8.13 -14.30 -2.01
C ILE A 9 9.02 -13.20 -2.58
N ARG A 10 10.31 -13.20 -2.23
CA ARG A 10 11.26 -12.21 -2.77
C ARG A 10 11.50 -12.38 -4.26
N ASP A 11 11.55 -13.63 -4.73
CA ASP A 11 11.91 -13.96 -6.12
C ASP A 11 10.68 -13.86 -7.06
N ASN A 12 9.46 -14.06 -6.54
CA ASN A 12 8.23 -14.15 -7.33
C ASN A 12 7.18 -13.08 -6.98
N GLY A 13 7.47 -12.17 -6.04
CA GLY A 13 6.53 -11.15 -5.58
C GLY A 13 5.57 -11.63 -4.48
N HIS A 14 4.88 -10.65 -3.86
CA HIS A 14 3.96 -10.90 -2.73
C HIS A 14 2.70 -11.68 -3.14
N ASN A 15 2.30 -11.59 -4.39
CA ASN A 15 1.07 -12.19 -4.93
C ASN A 15 1.34 -13.46 -5.75
N ALA A 16 2.50 -14.08 -5.59
CA ALA A 16 2.84 -15.29 -6.30
C ALA A 16 2.09 -16.52 -5.77
N VAL A 17 1.52 -17.31 -6.67
CA VAL A 17 0.92 -18.60 -6.33
C VAL A 17 2.02 -19.61 -6.01
N LEU A 18 1.95 -20.17 -4.82
CA LEU A 18 2.90 -21.15 -4.31
C LEU A 18 2.31 -22.54 -4.38
N THR A 19 3.14 -23.51 -4.77
CA THR A 19 2.77 -24.92 -4.63
C THR A 19 3.25 -25.42 -3.28
N LEU A 20 2.33 -25.83 -2.42
CA LEU A 20 2.61 -26.38 -1.10
C LEU A 20 2.62 -27.89 -1.17
N ASP A 21 3.78 -28.50 -0.92
CA ASP A 21 3.91 -29.94 -0.73
C ASP A 21 3.72 -30.28 0.75
N VAL A 22 2.56 -30.83 1.08
CA VAL A 22 2.25 -31.24 2.45
C VAL A 22 2.80 -32.63 2.70
N ALA A 23 3.66 -32.79 3.68
CA ALA A 23 4.23 -34.10 4.03
C ALA A 23 3.13 -35.10 4.43
N GLY A 24 2.87 -36.06 3.57
CA GLY A 24 1.80 -37.07 3.76
C GLY A 24 0.45 -36.71 3.14
N GLY A 25 0.37 -35.65 2.37
CA GLY A 25 -0.80 -35.19 1.61
C GLY A 25 -0.48 -34.87 0.15
N ASP A 26 -1.43 -34.32 -0.52
CA ASP A 26 -1.31 -33.87 -1.91
C ASP A 26 -0.67 -32.46 -1.97
N SER A 27 -0.16 -32.10 -3.15
CA SER A 27 0.33 -30.76 -3.44
C SER A 27 -0.85 -29.82 -3.71
N GLU A 28 -0.94 -28.72 -2.98
CA GLU A 28 -1.99 -27.73 -3.12
C GLU A 28 -1.41 -26.38 -3.58
N LEU A 29 -2.20 -25.65 -4.38
CA LEU A 29 -1.87 -24.29 -4.76
C LEU A 29 -2.38 -23.35 -3.68
N ALA A 30 -1.52 -22.46 -3.22
CA ALA A 30 -1.85 -21.47 -2.21
C ALA A 30 -1.33 -20.09 -2.56
N LEU A 31 -2.13 -19.08 -2.23
CA LEU A 31 -1.81 -17.68 -2.40
C LEU A 31 -1.59 -17.05 -1.03
N PRO A 32 -0.49 -16.33 -0.80
CA PRO A 32 -0.32 -15.52 0.40
C PRO A 32 -1.34 -14.38 0.41
N LYS A 33 -2.14 -14.29 1.46
CA LYS A 33 -3.12 -13.21 1.67
C LYS A 33 -2.56 -12.13 2.58
N THR A 34 -1.93 -12.54 3.68
CA THR A 34 -1.35 -11.62 4.65
C THR A 34 0.01 -12.13 5.08
N ILE A 35 1.01 -11.25 5.06
CA ILE A 35 2.35 -11.56 5.54
C ILE A 35 2.69 -10.58 6.66
N THR A 36 2.80 -11.08 7.87
CA THR A 36 3.20 -10.29 9.03
C THR A 36 4.68 -10.49 9.31
N THR A 37 5.42 -9.40 9.30
CA THR A 37 6.85 -9.39 9.59
C THR A 37 7.14 -8.67 10.90
N HIS A 38 8.13 -9.16 11.64
CA HIS A 38 8.57 -8.51 12.87
C HIS A 38 9.29 -7.18 12.54
N PRO A 39 8.84 -6.02 13.08
CA PRO A 39 9.30 -4.70 12.65
C PRO A 39 10.80 -4.43 12.89
N ILE A 40 11.40 -5.08 13.91
CA ILE A 40 12.80 -4.84 14.27
C ILE A 40 13.73 -5.91 13.70
N LYS A 41 13.29 -7.15 13.64
CA LYS A 41 14.15 -8.31 13.28
C LYS A 41 13.98 -8.79 11.85
N ASN A 42 13.01 -8.24 11.10
CA ASN A 42 12.72 -8.57 9.68
C ASN A 42 12.57 -10.08 9.40
N TYR A 43 11.99 -10.84 10.32
CA TYR A 43 11.57 -12.21 10.05
C TYR A 43 10.05 -12.29 9.95
N ILE A 44 9.56 -13.25 9.18
CA ILE A 44 8.14 -13.49 9.01
C ILE A 44 7.61 -14.16 10.28
N GLU A 45 6.65 -13.53 10.95
CA GLU A 45 5.97 -14.06 12.14
C GLU A 45 4.77 -14.91 11.76
N HIS A 46 3.97 -14.41 10.84
CA HIS A 46 2.75 -15.07 10.40
C HIS A 46 2.54 -14.91 8.90
N VAL A 47 1.97 -15.93 8.30
CA VAL A 47 1.54 -15.92 6.91
C VAL A 47 0.20 -16.60 6.81
N ASP A 48 -0.78 -15.90 6.29
CA ASP A 48 -2.07 -16.45 5.93
C ASP A 48 -2.03 -16.88 4.47
N LEU A 49 -2.35 -18.13 4.23
CA LEU A 49 -2.39 -18.72 2.90
C LEU A 49 -3.82 -19.14 2.58
N VAL A 50 -4.28 -18.81 1.40
CA VAL A 50 -5.57 -19.23 0.87
C VAL A 50 -5.32 -20.28 -0.20
N THR A 51 -5.92 -21.45 -0.06
CA THR A 51 -5.88 -22.48 -1.10
C THR A 51 -6.68 -22.01 -2.29
N VAL A 52 -6.09 -22.06 -3.48
CA VAL A 52 -6.70 -21.59 -4.72
C VAL A 52 -6.72 -22.70 -5.78
N GLN A 53 -7.74 -22.67 -6.62
CA GLN A 53 -7.83 -23.56 -7.77
C GLN A 53 -7.48 -22.82 -9.06
N ARG A 54 -7.05 -23.56 -10.07
CA ARG A 54 -6.77 -22.97 -11.38
C ARG A 54 -8.06 -22.42 -11.99
N GLY A 55 -8.02 -21.16 -12.42
CA GLY A 55 -9.18 -20.46 -12.98
C GLY A 55 -10.15 -19.88 -11.95
N GLU A 56 -9.82 -19.96 -10.65
CA GLU A 56 -10.58 -19.32 -9.59
C GLU A 56 -10.22 -17.84 -9.50
N LYS A 57 -11.23 -16.99 -9.37
CA LYS A 57 -11.03 -15.55 -9.09
C LYS A 57 -10.86 -15.35 -7.59
N VAL A 58 -9.84 -14.64 -7.22
CA VAL A 58 -9.49 -14.32 -5.83
C VAL A 58 -9.31 -12.83 -5.64
N THR A 59 -9.72 -12.34 -4.49
CA THR A 59 -9.47 -10.94 -4.09
C THR A 59 -8.10 -10.85 -3.46
N VAL A 60 -7.25 -10.01 -4.04
CA VAL A 60 -5.87 -9.79 -3.60
C VAL A 60 -5.57 -8.32 -3.50
N ALA A 61 -4.73 -7.94 -2.52
CA ALA A 61 -4.16 -6.61 -2.41
C ALA A 61 -2.94 -6.50 -3.33
N VAL A 62 -2.98 -5.59 -4.28
CA VAL A 62 -1.89 -5.35 -5.24
C VAL A 62 -1.29 -3.98 -4.97
N PRO A 63 0.05 -3.86 -4.85
CA PRO A 63 0.70 -2.59 -4.65
C PRO A 63 0.54 -1.68 -5.87
N VAL A 64 0.33 -0.38 -5.60
CA VAL A 64 0.26 0.67 -6.62
C VAL A 64 1.59 1.39 -6.69
N VAL A 65 2.18 1.39 -7.87
CA VAL A 65 3.43 2.09 -8.18
C VAL A 65 3.12 3.34 -8.99
N LEU A 66 3.60 4.48 -8.51
CA LEU A 66 3.44 5.74 -9.20
C LEU A 66 4.52 5.88 -10.27
N THR A 67 4.10 6.21 -11.49
CA THR A 67 4.99 6.44 -12.64
C THR A 67 4.88 7.88 -13.12
N GLY A 68 6.00 8.44 -13.58
CA GLY A 68 6.07 9.84 -14.02
C GLY A 68 6.40 10.82 -12.89
N GLU A 69 6.46 12.09 -13.24
CA GLU A 69 6.74 13.20 -12.32
C GLU A 69 5.55 14.16 -12.30
N ALA A 70 5.11 14.52 -11.10
CA ALA A 70 4.11 15.57 -10.94
C ALA A 70 4.67 16.94 -11.35
N GLY A 71 3.78 17.88 -11.67
CA GLY A 71 4.17 19.22 -12.10
C GLY A 71 5.04 19.96 -11.06
N PRO A 72 5.77 20.97 -11.47
CA PRO A 72 6.65 21.72 -10.57
C PRO A 72 5.86 22.39 -9.45
N GLY A 73 6.34 22.26 -8.21
CA GLY A 73 5.67 22.80 -7.03
C GLY A 73 4.55 21.92 -6.48
N SER A 74 4.45 20.69 -6.95
CA SER A 74 3.49 19.69 -6.46
C SER A 74 4.11 18.82 -5.38
N LEU A 75 3.35 18.52 -4.34
CA LEU A 75 3.65 17.49 -3.35
C LEU A 75 2.71 16.30 -3.57
N VAL A 76 3.30 15.12 -3.80
CA VAL A 76 2.56 13.88 -4.01
C VAL A 76 2.37 13.18 -2.67
N SER A 77 1.14 13.03 -2.23
CA SER A 77 0.76 12.27 -1.05
C SER A 77 0.05 10.99 -1.48
N GLN A 78 0.66 9.84 -1.24
CA GLN A 78 0.04 8.54 -1.51
C GLN A 78 -0.73 8.09 -0.28
N GLU A 79 -2.06 8.12 -0.37
CA GLU A 79 -2.98 7.72 0.71
C GLU A 79 -3.12 6.19 0.82
N ARG A 80 -3.06 5.52 -0.33
CA ARG A 80 -3.15 4.06 -0.43
C ARG A 80 -1.99 3.50 -1.23
N VAL A 81 -1.27 2.58 -0.60
CA VAL A 81 -0.11 1.88 -1.22
C VAL A 81 -0.56 0.62 -1.94
N GLU A 82 -1.71 0.08 -1.55
CA GLU A 82 -2.27 -1.17 -2.06
C GLU A 82 -3.76 -1.00 -2.36
N VAL A 83 -4.24 -1.72 -3.37
CA VAL A 83 -5.64 -1.73 -3.78
C VAL A 83 -6.11 -3.18 -3.92
N GLU A 84 -7.31 -3.46 -3.41
CA GLU A 84 -7.92 -4.78 -3.53
C GLU A 84 -8.53 -4.94 -4.92
N VAL A 85 -8.10 -5.98 -5.61
CA VAL A 85 -8.58 -6.34 -6.94
C VAL A 85 -8.99 -7.80 -6.98
N LEU A 86 -9.99 -8.11 -7.77
CA LEU A 86 -10.41 -9.45 -8.09
C LEU A 86 -9.69 -9.91 -9.37
N ALA A 87 -8.81 -10.88 -9.23
CA ALA A 87 -8.03 -11.40 -10.35
C ALA A 87 -8.09 -12.93 -10.37
N GLU A 88 -7.82 -13.51 -11.55
CA GLU A 88 -7.63 -14.96 -11.67
C GLU A 88 -6.35 -15.37 -10.96
N ALA A 89 -6.40 -16.41 -10.10
CA ALA A 89 -5.27 -16.86 -9.28
C ALA A 89 -3.97 -17.09 -10.06
N MET A 90 -4.07 -17.48 -11.33
CA MET A 90 -2.89 -17.71 -12.18
C MET A 90 -2.40 -16.47 -12.94
N ASN A 91 -3.11 -15.34 -12.83
CA ASN A 91 -2.85 -14.12 -13.63
C ASN A 91 -2.94 -12.86 -12.77
N ILE A 92 -2.42 -12.94 -11.56
CA ILE A 92 -2.39 -11.82 -10.63
C ILE A 92 -1.24 -10.88 -11.02
N PRO A 93 -1.48 -9.57 -11.19
CA PRO A 93 -0.40 -8.61 -11.45
C PRO A 93 0.48 -8.43 -10.21
N GLU A 94 1.78 -8.27 -10.42
CA GLU A 94 2.72 -7.98 -9.34
C GLU A 94 2.57 -6.56 -8.79
N GLN A 95 2.18 -5.63 -9.65
CA GLN A 95 1.96 -4.21 -9.33
C GLN A 95 0.95 -3.60 -10.30
N LEU A 96 0.30 -2.53 -9.85
CA LEU A 96 -0.53 -1.67 -10.70
C LEU A 96 0.20 -0.34 -10.89
N GLU A 97 0.19 0.16 -12.11
CA GLU A 97 0.83 1.43 -12.44
C GLU A 97 -0.20 2.55 -12.47
N LEU A 98 0.14 3.66 -11.84
CA LEU A 98 -0.62 4.91 -11.89
C LEU A 98 0.28 6.02 -12.40
N SER A 99 -0.04 6.55 -13.58
CA SER A 99 0.69 7.67 -14.13
C SER A 99 0.24 8.98 -13.48
N ILE A 100 1.21 9.69 -12.88
CA ILE A 100 1.02 11.03 -12.31
C ILE A 100 1.74 12.10 -13.15
N GLU A 101 2.16 11.75 -14.37
CA GLU A 101 2.95 12.63 -15.23
C GLU A 101 2.20 13.92 -15.56
N GLY A 102 2.84 15.05 -15.23
CA GLY A 102 2.28 16.38 -15.50
C GLY A 102 1.05 16.75 -14.68
N ALA A 103 0.72 15.99 -13.63
CA ALA A 103 -0.42 16.27 -12.79
C ALA A 103 -0.25 17.59 -12.04
N GLU A 104 -1.28 18.43 -12.09
CA GLU A 104 -1.30 19.75 -11.44
C GLU A 104 -1.60 19.63 -9.94
N PRO A 105 -1.12 20.59 -9.11
CA PRO A 105 -1.53 20.67 -7.71
C PRO A 105 -3.05 20.74 -7.57
N GLY A 106 -3.62 19.99 -6.63
CA GLY A 106 -5.05 19.83 -6.43
C GLY A 106 -5.67 18.66 -7.18
N THR A 107 -4.88 17.90 -7.96
CA THR A 107 -5.36 16.70 -8.66
C THR A 107 -5.45 15.53 -7.68
N GLN A 108 -6.56 14.80 -7.79
CA GLN A 108 -6.81 13.60 -7.01
C GLN A 108 -6.96 12.41 -7.95
N PHE A 109 -6.23 11.34 -7.66
CA PHE A 109 -6.34 10.08 -8.39
C PHE A 109 -7.07 9.04 -7.55
N HIS A 110 -8.05 8.43 -8.16
CA HIS A 110 -8.91 7.42 -7.56
C HIS A 110 -8.56 6.02 -8.10
N ALA A 111 -9.14 5.00 -7.48
CA ALA A 111 -8.95 3.63 -7.91
C ALA A 111 -9.45 3.37 -9.35
N SER A 112 -10.38 4.17 -9.86
CA SER A 112 -10.85 4.14 -11.24
C SER A 112 -9.82 4.56 -12.29
N ASP A 113 -8.79 5.31 -11.88
CA ASP A 113 -7.75 5.86 -12.77
C ASP A 113 -6.56 4.90 -12.95
N LEU A 114 -6.58 3.76 -12.24
CA LEU A 114 -5.56 2.72 -12.33
C LEU A 114 -5.64 1.98 -13.67
N GLU A 115 -4.49 1.71 -14.25
CA GLU A 115 -4.38 0.84 -15.42
C GLU A 115 -4.52 -0.63 -14.99
N LEU A 116 -5.71 -1.19 -15.19
CA LEU A 116 -6.00 -2.58 -14.87
C LEU A 116 -5.63 -3.48 -16.08
N PRO A 117 -4.82 -4.51 -15.89
CA PRO A 117 -4.54 -5.48 -16.94
C PRO A 117 -5.75 -6.36 -17.23
N SER A 118 -5.73 -7.04 -18.37
CA SER A 118 -6.81 -7.91 -18.82
C SER A 118 -7.09 -9.03 -17.80
N GLY A 119 -8.33 -9.14 -17.34
CA GLY A 119 -8.76 -10.17 -16.40
C GLY A 119 -8.71 -9.76 -14.92
N VAL A 120 -8.38 -8.52 -14.64
CA VAL A 120 -8.41 -7.93 -13.29
C VAL A 120 -9.61 -6.99 -13.17
N GLU A 121 -10.41 -7.18 -12.14
CA GLU A 121 -11.57 -6.36 -11.81
C GLU A 121 -11.28 -5.63 -10.49
N LEU A 122 -11.64 -4.36 -10.41
CA LEU A 122 -11.50 -3.59 -9.17
C LEU A 122 -12.54 -4.05 -8.15
N GLU A 123 -12.09 -4.55 -7.00
CA GLU A 123 -12.97 -4.89 -5.87
C GLU A 123 -13.17 -3.69 -4.94
N SER A 124 -12.15 -2.87 -4.78
CA SER A 124 -12.23 -1.62 -4.02
C SER A 124 -13.22 -0.65 -4.65
N ALA A 125 -13.85 0.21 -3.84
CA ALA A 125 -14.71 1.24 -4.37
C ALA A 125 -13.97 2.14 -5.37
N PRO A 126 -14.51 2.40 -6.57
CA PRO A 126 -13.84 3.19 -7.61
C PRO A 126 -13.52 4.63 -7.16
N GLU A 127 -14.24 5.12 -6.15
CA GLU A 127 -14.07 6.44 -5.54
C GLU A 127 -12.95 6.47 -4.46
N THR A 128 -12.27 5.34 -4.23
CA THR A 128 -11.19 5.27 -3.23
C THR A 128 -10.03 6.15 -3.69
N LEU A 129 -9.69 7.15 -2.87
CA LEU A 129 -8.55 8.03 -3.12
C LEU A 129 -7.24 7.27 -2.94
N ILE A 130 -6.40 7.27 -3.97
CA ILE A 130 -5.09 6.61 -3.97
C ILE A 130 -3.99 7.64 -3.81
N VAL A 131 -4.03 8.71 -4.61
CA VAL A 131 -3.03 9.76 -4.59
C VAL A 131 -3.71 11.12 -4.54
N ASN A 132 -3.22 11.96 -3.66
CA ASN A 132 -3.58 13.37 -3.59
C ASN A 132 -2.35 14.22 -3.90
N ILE A 133 -2.49 15.12 -4.85
CA ILE A 133 -1.41 16.05 -5.21
C ILE A 133 -1.77 17.42 -4.66
N THR A 134 -0.93 17.92 -3.74
CA THR A 134 -1.10 19.24 -3.11
C THR A 134 -0.01 20.21 -3.55
N GLU A 135 -0.22 21.48 -3.31
CA GLU A 135 0.84 22.49 -3.51
C GLU A 135 1.89 22.36 -2.40
N ALA A 136 3.15 22.26 -2.79
CA ALA A 136 4.27 22.16 -1.84
C ALA A 136 4.37 23.36 -0.87
N ALA A 137 3.77 24.50 -1.23
CA ALA A 137 3.75 25.70 -0.39
C ALA A 137 2.66 25.69 0.70
N ALA A 138 1.61 24.85 0.55
CA ALA A 138 0.50 24.81 1.51
C ALA A 138 0.83 23.96 2.75
N GLU A 139 1.64 22.92 2.60
CA GLU A 139 2.03 22.08 3.75
C GLU A 139 3.05 22.73 4.69
N MET A 140 3.84 23.71 4.20
CA MET A 140 4.72 24.47 5.09
C MET A 140 3.96 25.48 5.97
N ALA A 141 2.70 25.78 5.66
CA ALA A 141 1.89 26.75 6.42
C ALA A 141 1.05 26.10 7.54
N GLU A 142 0.76 24.81 7.48
CA GLU A 142 0.00 24.12 8.54
C GLU A 142 0.86 23.52 9.65
N GLY A 143 2.19 23.46 9.46
CA GLY A 143 3.13 22.92 10.45
C GLY A 143 3.71 23.94 11.43
N THR A 144 3.39 25.24 11.31
CA THR A 144 3.99 26.31 12.16
C THR A 144 2.98 27.15 12.94
N GLY A 145 1.77 26.68 13.11
CA GLY A 145 0.71 27.36 13.84
C GLY A 145 0.33 26.73 15.16
N GLY A 146 1.30 26.48 16.06
CA GLY A 146 0.90 25.88 17.32
C GLY A 146 1.98 25.84 18.39
N GLU A 147 2.76 26.91 18.57
CA GLU A 147 3.51 27.07 19.82
C GLU A 147 4.04 28.51 19.93
N GLU A 148 3.20 29.38 20.41
CA GLU A 148 3.60 30.59 21.14
C GLU A 148 2.38 31.26 21.73
N ALA A 149 2.18 31.05 23.02
CA ALA A 149 1.66 32.04 23.97
C ALA A 149 1.26 31.37 25.29
N ALA A 150 2.18 31.28 26.21
CA ALA A 150 1.90 31.37 27.64
C ALA A 150 3.22 31.45 28.44
N GLU A 151 3.93 32.52 28.31
CA GLU A 151 4.81 33.06 29.35
C GLU A 151 4.52 34.52 29.49
N GLU A 152 4.06 34.89 30.61
CA GLU A 152 4.18 36.10 31.44
C GLU A 152 2.86 36.26 32.25
N GLU A 153 2.90 36.31 33.44
CA GLU A 153 3.21 37.17 34.53
C GLU A 153 2.62 36.62 35.82
N GLY A 154 3.40 36.68 36.83
CA GLY A 154 2.93 36.34 38.15
C GLY A 154 4.03 36.54 39.22
N GLU A 155 4.75 37.68 39.11
CA GLU A 155 5.58 38.20 40.22
C GLU A 155 4.70 38.92 41.20
N GLU A 156 5.13 38.79 42.45
CA GLU A 156 5.03 39.72 43.53
C GLU A 156 4.11 39.46 44.73
N SER A 157 4.85 39.43 45.79
CA SER A 157 4.59 39.96 47.14
C SER A 157 3.88 39.02 48.11
N SER A 158 4.37 38.87 49.23
CA SER A 158 5.07 39.51 50.30
C SER A 158 4.64 38.82 51.62
N GLU A 159 5.64 38.55 52.44
CA GLU A 159 5.81 39.08 53.77
C GLU A 159 4.63 38.98 54.77
N SER A 160 4.75 38.11 55.70
CA SER A 160 4.74 38.31 57.15
C SER A 160 4.78 36.97 57.87
#